data_fa275deba85dbafeca0aee6131577601
#
_entry.id   fa275deba85dbafeca0aee6131577601
#
_cell.length_a   1.000
_cell.length_b   1.000
_cell.length_c   1.000
_cell.angle_alpha   90.00
_cell.angle_beta   90.00
_cell.angle_gamma   90.00
#
_symmetry.space_group_name_H-M   'P 1'
#
loop_
_entity.id
_entity.type
_entity.pdbx_description
1 polymer ?
#
loop_
_entity_poly.entity_id
_entity_poly.type
_entity_poly.pdbx_seq_one_letter_code
_entity_poly.pdbx_strand_id
1 'polypeptide(L)'
;MPRFFLEKMNPELPVITGGDARHIGFSLRMKPGERLTVCSEGVDYRCAVKRITEDAVFLDILEHTPCAAEPDINLTLYQAVPKLDKLELIIQKSVELGAAEIVPVLTRRCVSRPSEKDFSKKLERLNKIAMGAAKQSGRGIVPRVMPLIGFKKAVAEMSESECPVMLYEEGGIRFSELKVLGK
;
A
#
# COMPACT_ATOMS: atom_id res chain seq x y z
N MET A 1 -12.60 -7.33 11.97
CA MET A 1 -13.62 -7.13 10.92
C MET A 1 -12.90 -7.17 9.58
N PRO A 2 -13.36 -7.94 8.59
CA PRO A 2 -12.70 -8.01 7.28
C PRO A 2 -12.65 -6.65 6.60
N ARG A 3 -11.54 -6.36 5.86
CA ARG A 3 -11.29 -5.09 5.18
C ARG A 3 -11.01 -5.32 3.70
N PHE A 4 -11.68 -4.55 2.86
CA PHE A 4 -11.57 -4.62 1.40
C PHE A 4 -11.27 -3.23 0.84
N PHE A 5 -10.63 -3.18 -0.33
CA PHE A 5 -10.33 -1.93 -1.02
C PHE A 5 -11.15 -1.85 -2.31
N LEU A 6 -11.78 -0.71 -2.54
CA LEU A 6 -12.36 -0.34 -3.82
C LEU A 6 -11.66 0.91 -4.34
N GLU A 7 -11.41 0.98 -5.64
CA GLU A 7 -10.89 2.21 -6.26
C GLU A 7 -11.82 3.38 -6.02
N LYS A 8 -13.14 3.14 -6.18
CA LYS A 8 -14.18 4.14 -5.94
C LYS A 8 -15.42 3.48 -5.36
N MET A 9 -15.86 3.96 -4.22
CA MET A 9 -17.14 3.58 -3.63
C MET A 9 -18.28 4.33 -4.33
N ASN A 10 -19.32 3.60 -4.72
CA ASN A 10 -20.59 4.20 -5.15
C ASN A 10 -21.59 4.12 -3.99
N PRO A 11 -21.92 5.24 -3.31
CA PRO A 11 -22.84 5.20 -2.17
C PRO A 11 -24.29 4.81 -2.52
N GLU A 12 -24.71 5.04 -3.78
CA GLU A 12 -26.07 4.68 -4.22
C GLU A 12 -26.18 3.18 -4.53
N LEU A 13 -25.11 2.56 -4.96
CA LEU A 13 -25.04 1.13 -5.26
C LEU A 13 -23.73 0.55 -4.71
N PRO A 14 -23.60 0.39 -3.38
CA PRO A 14 -22.39 -0.14 -2.77
C PRO A 14 -22.29 -1.64 -3.05
N VAL A 15 -21.31 -2.01 -3.90
CA VAL A 15 -21.10 -3.37 -4.36
C VAL A 15 -19.61 -3.71 -4.44
N ILE A 16 -19.26 -4.92 -3.98
CA ILE A 16 -17.95 -5.52 -4.20
C ILE A 16 -18.12 -6.60 -5.26
N THR A 17 -17.21 -6.63 -6.23
CA THR A 17 -17.24 -7.60 -7.35
C THR A 17 -15.90 -8.34 -7.48
N GLY A 18 -15.87 -9.34 -8.36
CA GLY A 18 -14.65 -10.06 -8.72
C GLY A 18 -14.05 -10.90 -7.59
N GLY A 19 -12.74 -10.87 -7.45
CA GLY A 19 -12.00 -11.72 -6.51
C GLY A 19 -12.38 -11.51 -5.04
N ASP A 20 -12.61 -10.25 -4.63
CA ASP A 20 -13.00 -9.93 -3.26
C ASP A 20 -14.44 -10.40 -2.96
N ALA A 21 -15.37 -10.36 -3.93
CA ALA A 21 -16.71 -10.91 -3.77
C ALA A 21 -16.67 -12.43 -3.53
N ARG A 22 -15.87 -13.14 -4.34
CA ARG A 22 -15.66 -14.59 -4.16
C ARG A 22 -15.01 -14.90 -2.81
N HIS A 23 -14.04 -14.10 -2.39
CA HIS A 23 -13.39 -14.25 -1.08
C HIS A 23 -14.42 -14.11 0.06
N ILE A 24 -15.30 -13.12 -0.01
CA ILE A 24 -16.36 -12.90 0.98
C ILE A 24 -17.32 -14.08 1.01
N GLY A 25 -17.81 -14.53 -0.15
CA GLY A 25 -18.82 -15.58 -0.24
C GLY A 25 -18.29 -16.97 0.06
N PHE A 26 -17.13 -17.34 -0.53
CA PHE A 26 -16.63 -18.73 -0.46
C PHE A 26 -15.59 -18.94 0.64
N SER A 27 -14.64 -18.01 0.83
CA SER A 27 -13.56 -18.19 1.81
C SER A 27 -14.00 -17.78 3.21
N LEU A 28 -14.55 -16.57 3.35
CA LEU A 28 -15.04 -16.05 4.62
C LEU A 28 -16.45 -16.57 4.95
N ARG A 29 -17.19 -17.02 3.95
CA ARG A 29 -18.58 -17.54 4.08
C ARG A 29 -19.49 -16.58 4.83
N MET A 30 -19.32 -15.30 4.55
CA MET A 30 -20.11 -14.25 5.19
C MET A 30 -21.60 -14.36 4.82
N LYS A 31 -22.45 -13.92 5.75
CA LYS A 31 -23.91 -13.97 5.60
C LYS A 31 -24.50 -12.55 5.57
N PRO A 32 -25.70 -12.35 5.02
CA PRO A 32 -26.43 -11.11 5.16
C PRO A 32 -26.51 -10.66 6.63
N GLY A 33 -26.29 -9.37 6.88
CA GLY A 33 -26.23 -8.78 8.21
C GLY A 33 -24.82 -8.72 8.82
N GLU A 34 -23.85 -9.53 8.36
CA GLU A 34 -22.50 -9.48 8.87
C GLU A 34 -21.75 -8.22 8.39
N ARG A 35 -20.84 -7.74 9.22
CA ARG A 35 -20.17 -6.44 9.02
C ARG A 35 -18.78 -6.60 8.42
N LEU A 36 -18.44 -5.70 7.50
CA LEU A 36 -17.12 -5.55 6.91
C LEU A 36 -16.79 -4.05 6.73
N THR A 37 -15.52 -3.75 6.53
CA THR A 37 -15.07 -2.40 6.15
C THR A 37 -14.70 -2.40 4.66
N VAL A 38 -15.18 -1.42 3.93
CA VAL A 38 -14.68 -1.08 2.59
C VAL A 38 -13.90 0.22 2.71
N CYS A 39 -12.67 0.20 2.22
CA CYS A 39 -11.86 1.39 2.13
C CYS A 39 -11.80 1.87 0.68
N SER A 40 -12.07 3.15 0.48
CA SER A 40 -12.02 3.80 -0.83
C SER A 40 -11.53 5.24 -0.66
N GLU A 41 -10.49 5.61 -1.41
CA GLU A 41 -9.95 6.98 -1.44
C GLU A 41 -9.63 7.55 -0.03
N GLY A 42 -9.12 6.72 0.87
CA GLY A 42 -8.77 7.13 2.24
C GLY A 42 -9.96 7.23 3.20
N VAL A 43 -11.16 6.82 2.77
CA VAL A 43 -12.38 6.79 3.59
C VAL A 43 -12.74 5.35 3.93
N ASP A 44 -13.02 5.09 5.20
CA ASP A 44 -13.52 3.82 5.70
C ASP A 44 -15.04 3.83 5.73
N TYR A 45 -15.65 2.95 4.96
CA TYR A 45 -17.08 2.67 4.96
C TYR A 45 -17.34 1.42 5.78
N ARG A 46 -17.99 1.55 6.93
CA ARG A 46 -18.50 0.40 7.67
C ARG A 46 -19.80 -0.06 7.04
N CYS A 47 -19.80 -1.28 6.56
CA CYS A 47 -20.91 -1.82 5.81
C CYS A 47 -21.45 -3.11 6.44
N ALA A 48 -22.72 -3.39 6.20
CA ALA A 48 -23.33 -4.69 6.40
C ALA A 48 -23.54 -5.38 5.04
N VAL A 49 -23.34 -6.68 5.01
CA VAL A 49 -23.69 -7.50 3.84
C VAL A 49 -25.19 -7.50 3.67
N LYS A 50 -25.69 -7.00 2.55
CA LYS A 50 -27.12 -7.04 2.19
C LYS A 50 -27.49 -8.31 1.50
N ARG A 51 -26.73 -8.68 0.46
CA ARG A 51 -26.99 -9.84 -0.38
C ARG A 51 -25.67 -10.30 -1.04
N ILE A 52 -25.51 -11.60 -1.17
CA ILE A 52 -24.38 -12.22 -1.88
C ILE A 52 -24.94 -12.96 -3.10
N THR A 53 -24.29 -12.76 -4.23
CA THR A 53 -24.48 -13.54 -5.46
C THR A 53 -23.16 -14.23 -5.82
N GLU A 54 -23.13 -14.99 -6.90
CA GLU A 54 -21.91 -15.69 -7.34
C GLU A 54 -20.74 -14.73 -7.58
N ASP A 55 -20.98 -13.54 -8.18
CA ASP A 55 -19.95 -12.60 -8.62
C ASP A 55 -19.98 -11.23 -7.90
N ALA A 56 -20.94 -11.01 -7.00
CA ALA A 56 -21.11 -9.72 -6.35
C ALA A 56 -21.62 -9.83 -4.92
N VAL A 57 -21.17 -8.90 -4.07
CA VAL A 57 -21.65 -8.68 -2.70
C VAL A 57 -22.21 -7.27 -2.63
N PHE A 58 -23.51 -7.17 -2.43
CA PHE A 58 -24.22 -5.92 -2.21
C PHE A 58 -24.16 -5.55 -0.74
N LEU A 59 -23.97 -4.28 -0.46
CA LEU A 59 -23.74 -3.77 0.89
C LEU A 59 -24.78 -2.71 1.26
N ASP A 60 -25.01 -2.55 2.54
CA ASP A 60 -25.64 -1.38 3.12
C ASP A 60 -24.56 -0.59 3.88
N ILE A 61 -24.36 0.68 3.55
CA ILE A 61 -23.43 1.55 4.27
C ILE A 61 -24.06 1.95 5.59
N LEU A 62 -23.39 1.66 6.70
CA LEU A 62 -23.84 2.02 8.05
C LEU A 62 -23.28 3.38 8.47
N GLU A 63 -21.99 3.59 8.20
CA GLU A 63 -21.29 4.85 8.50
C GLU A 63 -20.04 4.96 7.62
N HIS A 64 -19.50 6.16 7.50
CA HIS A 64 -18.22 6.40 6.85
C HIS A 64 -17.42 7.46 7.60
N THR A 65 -16.10 7.26 7.67
CA THR A 65 -15.17 8.17 8.35
C THR A 65 -13.84 8.21 7.60
N PRO A 66 -13.08 9.31 7.64
CA PRO A 66 -11.71 9.30 7.19
C PRO A 66 -10.91 8.17 7.86
N CYS A 67 -10.03 7.51 7.15
CA CYS A 67 -9.20 6.45 7.71
C CYS A 67 -8.18 7.05 8.69
N ALA A 68 -8.30 6.72 9.96
CA ALA A 68 -7.41 7.21 11.02
C ALA A 68 -6.00 6.59 11.00
N ALA A 69 -5.78 5.56 10.18
CA ALA A 69 -4.48 4.88 10.10
C ALA A 69 -3.55 5.45 9.02
N GLU A 70 -4.00 6.46 8.26
CA GLU A 70 -3.12 7.14 7.32
C GLU A 70 -2.29 8.20 8.04
N PRO A 71 -0.96 8.24 7.78
CA PRO A 71 -0.12 9.30 8.30
C PRO A 71 -0.41 10.63 7.59
N ASP A 72 -0.16 11.74 8.28
CA ASP A 72 -0.30 13.10 7.74
C ASP A 72 0.79 13.46 6.71
N ILE A 73 1.78 12.58 6.53
CA ILE A 73 2.89 12.76 5.61
C ILE A 73 2.84 11.74 4.48
N ASN A 74 3.23 12.16 3.29
CA ASN A 74 3.38 11.26 2.14
C ASN A 74 4.84 10.78 2.06
N LEU A 75 5.11 9.56 2.55
CA LEU A 75 6.45 8.98 2.59
C LEU A 75 6.70 8.07 1.39
N THR A 76 7.71 8.39 0.59
CA THR A 76 8.25 7.51 -0.45
C THR A 76 9.57 6.89 0.01
N LEU A 77 9.65 5.56 0.01
CA LEU A 77 10.87 4.82 0.32
C LEU A 77 11.62 4.45 -0.96
N TYR A 78 12.81 5.01 -1.16
CA TYR A 78 13.76 4.56 -2.20
C TYR A 78 14.66 3.47 -1.64
N GLN A 79 14.37 2.22 -1.97
CA GLN A 79 15.05 1.04 -1.41
C GLN A 79 16.01 0.41 -2.40
N ALA A 80 17.31 0.42 -2.10
CA ALA A 80 18.28 -0.39 -2.86
C ALA A 80 17.88 -1.87 -2.83
N VAL A 81 17.87 -2.53 -4.01
CA VAL A 81 17.44 -3.94 -4.11
C VAL A 81 18.30 -4.83 -3.22
N PRO A 82 17.74 -5.43 -2.17
CA PRO A 82 18.49 -6.27 -1.24
C PRO A 82 18.74 -7.66 -1.83
N LYS A 83 19.55 -8.45 -1.12
CA LYS A 83 19.79 -9.86 -1.46
C LYS A 83 18.57 -10.71 -1.09
N LEU A 84 18.18 -11.65 -1.98
CA LEU A 84 17.09 -12.62 -1.77
C LEU A 84 15.71 -11.99 -1.48
N ASP A 85 14.91 -12.64 -0.63
CA ASP A 85 13.51 -12.29 -0.37
C ASP A 85 13.31 -11.12 0.61
N LYS A 86 14.39 -10.47 1.04
CA LYS A 86 14.33 -9.34 1.98
C LYS A 86 13.48 -8.17 1.47
N LEU A 87 13.37 -7.99 0.13
CA LEU A 87 12.58 -6.92 -0.44
C LEU A 87 11.09 -7.06 -0.07
N GLU A 88 10.56 -8.27 -0.02
CA GLU A 88 9.16 -8.52 0.35
C GLU A 88 8.88 -8.14 1.80
N LEU A 89 9.79 -8.51 2.71
CA LEU A 89 9.70 -8.10 4.11
C LEU A 89 9.82 -6.57 4.27
N ILE A 90 10.73 -5.92 3.53
CA ILE A 90 10.87 -4.46 3.55
C ILE A 90 9.57 -3.81 3.08
N ILE A 91 9.00 -4.26 1.97
CA ILE A 91 7.72 -3.74 1.46
C ILE A 91 6.63 -3.89 2.52
N GLN A 92 6.46 -5.09 3.07
CA GLN A 92 5.48 -5.33 4.12
C GLN A 92 5.64 -4.35 5.28
N LYS A 93 6.86 -4.25 5.85
CA LYS A 93 7.11 -3.39 7.02
C LYS A 93 7.01 -1.90 6.70
N SER A 94 7.43 -1.48 5.52
CA SER A 94 7.28 -0.08 5.10
C SER A 94 5.80 0.32 4.98
N VAL A 95 4.97 -0.56 4.44
CA VAL A 95 3.52 -0.35 4.36
C VAL A 95 2.90 -0.26 5.76
N GLU A 96 3.24 -1.18 6.65
CA GLU A 96 2.78 -1.18 8.05
C GLU A 96 3.18 0.10 8.79
N LEU A 97 4.34 0.68 8.45
CA LEU A 97 4.88 1.92 9.04
C LEU A 97 4.38 3.20 8.35
N GLY A 98 3.55 3.09 7.31
CA GLY A 98 2.92 4.28 6.72
C GLY A 98 3.49 4.74 5.38
N ALA A 99 4.46 4.04 4.77
CA ALA A 99 4.93 4.40 3.45
C ALA A 99 3.78 4.38 2.43
N ALA A 100 3.68 5.42 1.61
CA ALA A 100 2.72 5.52 0.53
C ALA A 100 3.25 4.90 -0.76
N GLU A 101 4.57 4.94 -0.95
CA GLU A 101 5.22 4.45 -2.14
C GLU A 101 6.56 3.80 -1.82
N ILE A 102 6.88 2.70 -2.51
CA ILE A 102 8.18 2.03 -2.41
C ILE A 102 8.79 1.96 -3.82
N VAL A 103 9.95 2.58 -3.99
CA VAL A 103 10.70 2.64 -5.25
C VAL A 103 11.94 1.75 -5.14
N PRO A 104 11.97 0.58 -5.77
CA PRO A 104 13.16 -0.27 -5.83
C PRO A 104 14.25 0.39 -6.67
N VAL A 105 15.48 0.46 -6.13
CA VAL A 105 16.60 1.15 -6.77
C VAL A 105 17.76 0.19 -7.04
N LEU A 106 18.26 0.18 -8.27
CA LEU A 106 19.47 -0.56 -8.63
C LEU A 106 20.71 0.31 -8.41
N THR A 107 21.49 -0.03 -7.37
CA THR A 107 22.77 0.65 -7.08
C THR A 107 23.96 -0.19 -7.51
N ARG A 108 25.16 0.41 -7.52
CA ARG A 108 26.39 -0.31 -7.86
C ARG A 108 26.71 -1.44 -6.87
N ARG A 109 26.31 -1.30 -5.60
CA ARG A 109 26.57 -2.28 -4.53
C ARG A 109 25.49 -3.36 -4.40
N CYS A 110 24.43 -3.32 -5.21
CA CYS A 110 23.42 -4.39 -5.19
C CYS A 110 24.03 -5.72 -5.64
N VAL A 111 23.91 -6.74 -4.78
CA VAL A 111 24.31 -8.13 -5.12
C VAL A 111 23.31 -8.74 -6.10
N SER A 112 22.02 -8.56 -5.84
CA SER A 112 20.95 -8.95 -6.76
C SER A 112 20.75 -7.85 -7.79
N ARG A 113 20.91 -8.17 -9.07
CA ARG A 113 20.84 -7.22 -10.18
C ARG A 113 19.86 -7.71 -11.25
N PRO A 114 18.55 -7.74 -10.95
CA PRO A 114 17.55 -8.13 -11.93
C PRO A 114 17.51 -7.12 -13.08
N SER A 115 17.22 -7.59 -14.29
CA SER A 115 16.85 -6.69 -15.37
C SER A 115 15.48 -6.04 -15.09
N GLU A 116 15.19 -4.90 -15.71
CA GLU A 116 13.86 -4.27 -15.60
C GLU A 116 12.74 -5.23 -16.01
N LYS A 117 12.98 -6.02 -17.08
CA LYS A 117 12.04 -7.04 -17.57
C LYS A 117 11.80 -8.15 -16.54
N ASP A 118 12.83 -8.61 -15.84
CA ASP A 118 12.66 -9.65 -14.82
C ASP A 118 12.06 -9.10 -13.54
N PHE A 119 12.34 -7.84 -13.21
CA PHE A 119 11.71 -7.17 -12.08
C PHE A 119 10.21 -6.91 -12.34
N SER A 120 9.84 -6.50 -13.55
CA SER A 120 8.44 -6.26 -13.92
C SER A 120 7.54 -7.49 -13.74
N LYS A 121 8.08 -8.70 -13.97
CA LYS A 121 7.36 -9.97 -13.71
C LYS A 121 7.03 -10.18 -12.23
N LYS A 122 7.83 -9.59 -11.33
CA LYS A 122 7.63 -9.69 -9.88
C LYS A 122 6.75 -8.57 -9.32
N LEU A 123 6.57 -7.49 -10.07
CA LEU A 123 5.92 -6.27 -9.61
C LEU A 123 4.48 -6.52 -9.14
N GLU A 124 3.71 -7.33 -9.87
CA GLU A 124 2.35 -7.69 -9.48
C GLU A 124 2.32 -8.41 -8.12
N ARG A 125 3.25 -9.37 -7.90
CA ARG A 125 3.36 -10.08 -6.63
C ARG A 125 3.76 -9.13 -5.49
N LEU A 126 4.69 -8.20 -5.74
CA LEU A 126 5.12 -7.21 -4.73
C LEU A 126 3.97 -6.26 -4.35
N ASN A 127 3.16 -5.83 -5.32
CA ASN A 127 1.97 -5.03 -5.05
C ASN A 127 0.89 -5.82 -4.31
N LYS A 128 0.74 -7.14 -4.54
CA LYS A 128 -0.13 -8.00 -3.74
C LYS A 128 0.32 -8.08 -2.27
N ILE A 129 1.65 -8.11 -2.02
CA ILE A 129 2.21 -8.07 -0.66
C ILE A 129 1.89 -6.72 0.00
N ALA A 130 2.09 -5.61 -0.71
CA ALA A 130 1.74 -4.27 -0.21
C ALA A 130 0.26 -4.16 0.14
N MET A 131 -0.63 -4.65 -0.73
CA MET A 131 -2.07 -4.70 -0.48
C MET A 131 -2.41 -5.55 0.75
N GLY A 132 -1.80 -6.73 0.90
CA GLY A 132 -1.99 -7.59 2.07
C GLY A 132 -1.58 -6.91 3.36
N ALA A 133 -0.42 -6.24 3.37
CA ALA A 133 0.07 -5.47 4.50
C ALA A 133 -0.86 -4.28 4.82
N ALA A 134 -1.36 -3.55 3.81
CA ALA A 134 -2.31 -2.47 3.99
C ALA A 134 -3.64 -2.94 4.60
N LYS A 135 -4.17 -4.09 4.14
CA LYS A 135 -5.37 -4.72 4.72
C LYS A 135 -5.15 -5.04 6.21
N GLN A 136 -4.00 -5.63 6.55
CA GLN A 136 -3.68 -6.09 7.89
C GLN A 136 -3.40 -4.93 8.86
N SER A 137 -2.70 -3.90 8.41
CA SER A 137 -2.37 -2.72 9.24
C SER A 137 -3.48 -1.66 9.29
N GLY A 138 -4.60 -1.90 8.58
CA GLY A 138 -5.76 -1.00 8.59
C GLY A 138 -5.57 0.27 7.78
N ARG A 139 -4.59 0.31 6.82
CA ARG A 139 -4.37 1.47 5.95
C ARG A 139 -5.62 1.83 5.15
N GLY A 140 -5.80 3.10 4.88
CA GLY A 140 -6.88 3.65 4.06
C GLY A 140 -6.54 3.76 2.58
N ILE A 141 -5.24 3.65 2.25
CA ILE A 141 -4.71 3.67 0.89
C ILE A 141 -3.86 2.43 0.68
N VAL A 142 -3.91 1.85 -0.52
CA VAL A 142 -3.00 0.76 -0.89
C VAL A 142 -1.71 1.37 -1.41
N PRO A 143 -0.57 1.23 -0.68
CA PRO A 143 0.71 1.73 -1.14
C PRO A 143 1.16 1.03 -2.42
N ARG A 144 1.92 1.75 -3.24
CA ARG A 144 2.39 1.24 -4.54
C ARG A 144 3.85 0.83 -4.47
N VAL A 145 4.15 -0.33 -5.04
CA VAL A 145 5.52 -0.71 -5.36
C VAL A 145 5.77 -0.31 -6.81
N MET A 146 6.74 0.57 -7.01
CA MET A 146 7.06 1.15 -8.31
C MET A 146 8.00 0.24 -9.13
N PRO A 147 8.11 0.45 -10.44
CA PRO A 147 9.11 -0.23 -11.26
C PRO A 147 10.53 0.03 -10.76
N LEU A 148 11.44 -0.91 -11.06
CA LEU A 148 12.86 -0.77 -10.76
C LEU A 148 13.47 0.40 -11.52
N ILE A 149 14.21 1.27 -10.81
CA ILE A 149 14.94 2.39 -11.41
C ILE A 149 16.42 2.36 -11.06
N GLY A 150 17.24 3.04 -11.86
CA GLY A 150 18.65 3.22 -11.56
C GLY A 150 18.91 4.32 -10.55
N PHE A 151 20.07 4.26 -9.87
CA PHE A 151 20.44 5.20 -8.80
C PHE A 151 20.39 6.68 -9.23
N LYS A 152 20.87 7.02 -10.44
CA LYS A 152 20.84 8.41 -10.94
C LYS A 152 19.42 8.98 -11.02
N LYS A 153 18.47 8.16 -11.52
CA LYS A 153 17.07 8.53 -11.62
C LYS A 153 16.44 8.68 -10.23
N ALA A 154 16.75 7.75 -9.31
CA ALA A 154 16.27 7.85 -7.94
C ALA A 154 16.72 9.15 -7.25
N VAL A 155 17.98 9.54 -7.39
CA VAL A 155 18.50 10.80 -6.82
C VAL A 155 17.81 12.01 -7.43
N ALA A 156 17.57 12.01 -8.75
CA ALA A 156 16.86 13.11 -9.41
C ALA A 156 15.42 13.25 -8.88
N GLU A 157 14.66 12.14 -8.79
CA GLU A 157 13.31 12.15 -8.23
C GLU A 157 13.29 12.57 -6.75
N MET A 158 14.22 12.07 -5.93
CA MET A 158 14.35 12.46 -4.52
C MET A 158 14.63 13.94 -4.35
N SER A 159 15.42 14.56 -5.23
CA SER A 159 15.77 15.99 -5.12
C SER A 159 14.59 16.93 -5.37
N GLU A 160 13.51 16.43 -5.97
CA GLU A 160 12.27 17.18 -6.20
C GLU A 160 11.29 17.08 -5.01
N SER A 161 11.57 16.23 -4.02
CA SER A 161 10.72 16.10 -2.83
C SER A 161 10.94 17.23 -1.84
N GLU A 162 9.92 17.55 -1.04
CA GLU A 162 9.99 18.63 -0.02
C GLU A 162 11.04 18.37 1.05
N CYS A 163 11.28 17.10 1.40
CA CYS A 163 12.25 16.71 2.42
C CYS A 163 13.01 15.44 2.00
N PRO A 164 14.03 15.57 1.12
CA PRO A 164 14.83 14.43 0.72
C PRO A 164 15.78 14.04 1.86
N VAL A 165 15.70 12.78 2.30
CA VAL A 165 16.54 12.23 3.36
C VAL A 165 17.29 11.02 2.83
N MET A 166 18.61 11.01 2.98
CA MET A 166 19.44 9.86 2.68
C MET A 166 20.07 9.36 3.98
N LEU A 167 19.79 8.09 4.31
CA LEU A 167 20.42 7.43 5.45
C LEU A 167 21.84 7.02 5.08
N TYR A 168 22.81 7.48 5.86
CA TYR A 168 24.22 7.22 5.65
C TYR A 168 24.89 6.75 6.94
N GLU A 169 25.76 5.73 6.85
CA GLU A 169 26.33 5.04 8.01
C GLU A 169 27.52 5.79 8.66
N GLU A 170 28.20 6.68 7.92
CA GLU A 170 29.44 7.32 8.34
C GLU A 170 29.29 8.82 8.66
N GLY A 171 28.12 9.25 9.10
CA GLY A 171 27.90 10.65 9.46
C GLY A 171 26.49 11.12 9.15
N GLY A 172 26.27 12.44 9.28
CA GLY A 172 24.98 13.05 9.03
C GLY A 172 24.51 13.91 10.19
N ILE A 173 23.27 14.32 10.13
CA ILE A 173 22.58 15.06 11.19
C ILE A 173 21.52 14.14 11.84
N ARG A 174 21.14 14.45 13.07
CA ARG A 174 20.07 13.70 13.76
C ARG A 174 18.73 14.01 13.13
N PHE A 175 17.79 13.06 13.18
CA PHE A 175 16.42 13.31 12.71
C PHE A 175 15.75 14.52 13.38
N SER A 176 16.06 14.79 14.66
CA SER A 176 15.59 15.97 15.39
C SER A 176 16.11 17.31 14.86
N GLU A 177 17.16 17.28 14.06
CA GLU A 177 17.79 18.46 13.45
C GLU A 177 17.34 18.67 12.00
N LEU A 178 16.57 17.73 11.44
CA LEU A 178 15.96 17.88 10.12
C LEU A 178 14.95 19.03 10.16
N LYS A 179 15.25 20.10 9.45
CA LYS A 179 14.26 21.14 9.16
C LYS A 179 13.36 20.62 8.07
N VAL A 180 12.20 20.09 8.43
CA VAL A 180 11.12 19.84 7.46
C VAL A 180 10.71 21.21 6.95
N LEU A 181 11.02 21.50 5.69
CA LEU A 181 10.66 22.75 5.04
C LEU A 181 9.12 22.81 4.99
N GLY A 182 8.51 23.63 5.84
CA GLY A 182 7.09 23.93 5.70
C GLY A 182 6.20 23.83 6.95
N LYS A 183 6.75 23.99 8.14
CA LYS A 183 5.94 24.36 9.35
C LYS A 183 6.66 25.37 10.19
#